data_cadbef8e036369c5ee1e42c6d920d94b
#
_entry.id   cadbef8e036369c5ee1e42c6d920d94b
#
_cell.length_a   1.000
_cell.length_b   1.000
_cell.length_c   1.000
_cell.angle_alpha   90.00
_cell.angle_beta   90.00
_cell.angle_gamma   90.00
#
_symmetry.space_group_name_H-M   'P 1'
#
loop_
_entity.id
_entity.type
_entity.pdbx_description
1 polymer ?
#
loop_
_entity_poly.entity_id
_entity_poly.type
_entity_poly.pdbx_seq_one_letter_code
_entity_poly.pdbx_strand_id
1 'polypeptide(L)'
;RVRSSAASDVYKRQGEYDAVYEDIKAVRDACAGKVLKVIFENCLLTDEEKIKACELSVKAGTDYVKTSTGFSTGGATISDVALMKAHVEGKCKVKAAGGIRDYNTAAAMIDAGADRLGTSATIKIMEGRQ
;
A
#
# COMPACT_ATOMS: atom_id res chain seq x y z
N ARG A 1 2.26 -14.04 6.01
CA ARG A 1 1.88 -12.69 5.63
C ARG A 1 1.09 -12.02 6.74
N VAL A 2 1.50 -10.83 7.11
CA VAL A 2 0.88 -10.09 8.20
C VAL A 2 0.45 -8.71 7.70
N ARG A 3 -0.66 -8.20 8.22
CA ARG A 3 -1.11 -6.88 7.90
C ARG A 3 -1.47 -6.15 9.20
N SER A 4 -1.17 -4.85 9.24
CA SER A 4 -1.45 -4.01 10.41
C SER A 4 -2.53 -2.99 10.07
N SER A 5 -3.79 -3.40 10.13
CA SER A 5 -4.90 -2.48 9.88
C SER A 5 -5.10 -1.48 11.02
N ALA A 6 -4.63 -1.81 12.22
CA ALA A 6 -4.70 -0.89 13.36
C ALA A 6 -3.86 0.38 13.10
N ALA A 7 -2.80 0.29 12.31
CA ALA A 7 -1.98 1.45 11.98
C ALA A 7 -2.79 2.53 11.25
N SER A 8 -3.73 2.13 10.38
CA SER A 8 -4.56 3.10 9.66
C SER A 8 -5.39 3.97 10.59
N ASP A 9 -5.90 3.40 11.69
CA ASP A 9 -6.67 4.16 12.65
C ASP A 9 -5.80 5.13 13.43
N VAL A 10 -4.57 4.76 13.72
CA VAL A 10 -3.61 5.62 14.43
C VAL A 10 -3.21 6.79 13.54
N TYR A 11 -3.04 6.59 12.25
CA TYR A 11 -2.71 7.68 11.31
C TYR A 11 -3.74 8.79 11.36
N LYS A 12 -5.01 8.47 11.53
CA LYS A 12 -6.06 9.46 11.60
C LYS A 12 -5.97 10.38 12.81
N ARG A 13 -5.23 9.95 13.82
CA ARG A 13 -5.11 10.70 15.08
C ARG A 13 -4.01 11.73 15.05
N GLN A 14 -3.29 11.88 13.99
CA GLN A 14 -2.24 12.88 13.80
C GLN A 14 -1.22 12.97 14.96
N GLY A 15 0.04 12.99 14.62
CA GLY A 15 1.10 13.15 15.61
C GLY A 15 1.46 11.89 16.38
N GLU A 16 0.76 10.79 16.17
CA GLU A 16 1.09 9.53 16.83
C GLU A 16 1.97 8.63 15.95
N TYR A 17 2.84 9.26 15.18
CA TYR A 17 3.67 8.55 14.21
C TYR A 17 4.69 7.62 14.89
N ASP A 18 5.19 8.00 16.06
CA ASP A 18 6.12 7.13 16.78
C ASP A 18 5.43 5.83 17.21
N ALA A 19 4.17 5.92 17.66
CA ALA A 19 3.39 4.74 18.03
C ALA A 19 3.13 3.85 16.80
N VAL A 20 2.84 4.45 15.65
CA VAL A 20 2.66 3.72 14.40
C VAL A 20 3.94 2.99 14.01
N TYR A 21 5.08 3.68 14.07
CA TYR A 21 6.36 3.07 13.78
C TYR A 21 6.64 1.88 14.70
N GLU A 22 6.42 2.04 16.00
CA GLU A 22 6.66 0.98 16.98
C GLU A 22 5.76 -0.23 16.70
N ASP A 23 4.49 0.00 16.32
CA ASP A 23 3.57 -1.07 15.96
C ASP A 23 4.08 -1.86 14.75
N ILE A 24 4.46 -1.15 13.68
CA ILE A 24 4.96 -1.79 12.45
C ILE A 24 6.25 -2.56 12.77
N LYS A 25 7.14 -1.94 13.53
CA LYS A 25 8.42 -2.54 13.91
C LYS A 25 8.22 -3.81 14.75
N ALA A 26 7.28 -3.77 15.70
CA ALA A 26 6.97 -4.93 16.53
C ALA A 26 6.46 -6.10 15.68
N VAL A 27 5.60 -5.82 14.70
CA VAL A 27 5.11 -6.85 13.78
C VAL A 27 6.26 -7.35 12.91
N ARG A 28 7.11 -6.46 12.40
CA ARG A 28 8.28 -6.84 11.60
C ARG A 28 9.19 -7.80 12.37
N ASP A 29 9.47 -7.49 13.63
CA ASP A 29 10.34 -8.31 14.44
C ASP A 29 9.71 -9.68 14.76
N ALA A 30 8.40 -9.71 14.98
CA ALA A 30 7.68 -10.95 15.24
C ALA A 30 7.57 -11.84 13.98
N CYS A 31 7.70 -11.26 12.79
CA CYS A 31 7.54 -11.95 11.52
C CYS A 31 8.86 -12.06 10.76
N ALA A 32 9.97 -12.18 11.46
CA ALA A 32 11.30 -12.28 10.84
C ALA A 32 11.31 -13.42 9.82
N GLY A 33 11.80 -13.13 8.62
CA GLY A 33 11.86 -14.08 7.52
C GLY A 33 10.56 -14.21 6.73
N LYS A 34 9.50 -13.50 7.11
CA LYS A 34 8.22 -13.52 6.40
C LYS A 34 7.94 -12.18 5.73
N VAL A 35 7.09 -12.21 4.70
CA VAL A 35 6.70 -10.99 3.99
C VAL A 35 5.72 -10.18 4.83
N LEU A 36 6.06 -8.92 5.09
CA LEU A 36 5.20 -7.99 5.81
C LEU A 36 4.63 -6.98 4.84
N LYS A 37 3.31 -6.81 4.88
CA LYS A 37 2.59 -5.80 4.11
C LYS A 37 1.84 -4.89 5.05
N VAL A 38 1.98 -3.58 4.85
CA VAL A 38 1.22 -2.57 5.58
C VAL A 38 0.17 -2.01 4.63
N ILE A 39 -1.09 -2.06 5.05
CA ILE A 39 -2.21 -1.57 4.25
C ILE A 39 -2.59 -0.19 4.75
N PHE A 40 -2.58 0.79 3.84
CA PHE A 40 -2.81 2.19 4.19
C PHE A 40 -4.29 2.56 4.22
N GLU A 41 -5.12 1.96 3.37
CA GLU A 41 -6.49 2.44 3.10
C GLU A 41 -6.45 3.91 2.71
N ASN A 42 -5.85 4.19 1.59
CA ASN A 42 -5.55 5.54 1.12
C ASN A 42 -6.77 6.48 1.09
N CYS A 43 -7.96 5.94 0.85
CA CYS A 43 -9.17 6.75 0.81
C CYS A 43 -9.48 7.41 2.16
N LEU A 44 -8.85 6.95 3.24
CA LEU A 44 -9.03 7.47 4.59
C LEU A 44 -7.90 8.40 5.04
N LEU A 45 -6.90 8.64 4.19
CA LEU A 45 -5.69 9.37 4.55
C LEU A 45 -5.52 10.62 3.68
N THR A 46 -4.92 11.65 4.27
CA THR A 46 -4.42 12.81 3.51
C THR A 46 -3.11 12.44 2.82
N ASP A 47 -2.68 13.26 1.86
CA ASP A 47 -1.41 13.02 1.18
C ASP A 47 -0.22 13.06 2.15
N GLU A 48 -0.24 13.99 3.11
CA GLU A 48 0.80 14.05 4.14
C GLU A 48 0.86 12.77 4.97
N GLU A 49 -0.29 12.25 5.34
CA GLU A 49 -0.39 11.00 6.09
C GLU A 49 0.13 9.82 5.27
N LYS A 50 -0.18 9.79 3.96
CA LYS A 50 0.33 8.75 3.06
C LYS A 50 1.85 8.80 2.97
N ILE A 51 2.41 9.98 2.82
CA ILE A 51 3.87 10.17 2.76
C ILE A 51 4.52 9.68 4.05
N LYS A 52 3.96 10.10 5.18
CA LYS A 52 4.50 9.69 6.48
C LYS A 52 4.39 8.19 6.70
N ALA A 53 3.29 7.59 6.26
CA ALA A 53 3.10 6.15 6.33
C ALA A 53 4.16 5.41 5.51
N CYS A 54 4.51 5.91 4.33
CA CYS A 54 5.58 5.35 3.51
C CYS A 54 6.92 5.42 4.23
N GLU A 55 7.26 6.57 4.79
CA GLU A 55 8.52 6.76 5.51
C GLU A 55 8.63 5.80 6.69
N LEU A 56 7.58 5.68 7.48
CA LEU A 56 7.56 4.80 8.64
C LEU A 56 7.65 3.34 8.25
N SER A 57 6.99 2.95 7.17
CA SER A 57 7.03 1.58 6.66
C SER A 57 8.44 1.19 6.20
N VAL A 58 9.10 2.10 5.49
CA VAL A 58 10.48 1.88 5.03
C VAL A 58 11.41 1.77 6.25
N LYS A 59 11.28 2.67 7.20
CA LYS A 59 12.11 2.69 8.41
C LYS A 59 11.95 1.41 9.22
N ALA A 60 10.74 0.86 9.27
CA ALA A 60 10.47 -0.37 10.01
C ALA A 60 10.86 -1.65 9.26
N GLY A 61 11.26 -1.56 8.00
CA GLY A 61 11.69 -2.72 7.22
C GLY A 61 10.55 -3.49 6.57
N THR A 62 9.45 -2.84 6.27
CA THR A 62 8.30 -3.45 5.60
C THR A 62 8.66 -3.86 4.17
N ASP A 63 8.15 -5.00 3.72
CA ASP A 63 8.40 -5.49 2.36
C ASP A 63 7.49 -4.84 1.32
N TYR A 64 6.22 -4.63 1.68
CA TYR A 64 5.22 -4.05 0.79
C TYR A 64 4.37 -3.01 1.50
N VAL A 65 4.04 -1.95 0.79
CA VAL A 65 2.97 -1.04 1.18
C VAL A 65 1.82 -1.24 0.20
N LYS A 66 0.61 -1.34 0.70
CA LYS A 66 -0.57 -1.63 -0.11
C LYS A 66 -1.58 -0.48 0.01
N THR A 67 -2.18 -0.10 -1.12
CA THR A 67 -3.09 1.06 -1.16
C THR A 67 -4.36 0.85 -0.35
N SER A 68 -4.96 -0.33 -0.44
CA SER A 68 -6.28 -0.58 0.12
C SER A 68 -6.54 -2.06 0.31
N THR A 69 -7.55 -2.37 1.14
CA THR A 69 -7.99 -3.75 1.32
C THR A 69 -8.83 -4.25 0.14
N GLY A 70 -9.47 -3.33 -0.58
CA GLY A 70 -10.44 -3.65 -1.61
C GLY A 70 -11.88 -3.68 -1.09
N PHE A 71 -12.07 -3.50 0.20
CA PHE A 71 -13.38 -3.54 0.84
C PHE A 71 -13.88 -2.17 1.29
N SER A 72 -13.02 -1.15 1.25
CA SER A 72 -13.37 0.20 1.62
C SER A 72 -14.00 0.95 0.43
N THR A 73 -14.44 2.19 0.64
CA THR A 73 -15.11 3.00 -0.38
C THR A 73 -14.20 3.40 -1.52
N GLY A 74 -12.88 3.44 -1.29
CA GLY A 74 -11.91 3.78 -2.33
C GLY A 74 -10.95 2.64 -2.60
N GLY A 75 -10.41 2.62 -3.80
CA GLY A 75 -9.39 1.67 -4.21
C GLY A 75 -8.10 2.35 -4.60
N ALA A 76 -7.28 1.67 -5.38
CA ALA A 76 -6.03 2.23 -5.87
C ALA A 76 -6.30 3.35 -6.87
N THR A 77 -5.49 4.40 -6.79
CA THR A 77 -5.48 5.46 -7.80
C THR A 77 -4.06 5.60 -8.33
N ILE A 78 -3.95 6.10 -9.55
CA ILE A 78 -2.65 6.31 -10.19
C ILE A 78 -1.81 7.29 -9.37
N SER A 79 -2.43 8.38 -8.91
CA SER A 79 -1.72 9.39 -8.11
C SER A 79 -1.21 8.83 -6.78
N ASP A 80 -1.99 7.98 -6.11
CA ASP A 80 -1.57 7.37 -4.85
C ASP A 80 -0.42 6.39 -5.06
N VAL A 81 -0.49 5.59 -6.11
CA VAL A 81 0.58 4.64 -6.43
C VAL A 81 1.87 5.38 -6.73
N ALA A 82 1.81 6.44 -7.53
CA ALA A 82 2.97 7.26 -7.84
C ALA A 82 3.55 7.92 -6.59
N LEU A 83 2.69 8.44 -5.73
CA LEU A 83 3.09 9.06 -4.46
C LEU A 83 3.81 8.05 -3.57
N MET A 84 3.24 6.86 -3.40
CA MET A 84 3.81 5.81 -2.57
C MET A 84 5.15 5.36 -3.14
N LYS A 85 5.23 5.14 -4.45
CA LYS A 85 6.47 4.70 -5.09
C LYS A 85 7.59 5.71 -4.90
N ALA A 86 7.28 7.00 -5.04
CA ALA A 86 8.27 8.06 -4.86
C ALA A 86 8.81 8.10 -3.42
N HIS A 87 7.98 7.79 -2.44
CA HIS A 87 8.34 7.92 -1.03
C HIS A 87 8.85 6.62 -0.39
N VAL A 88 8.76 5.49 -1.06
CA VAL A 88 9.43 4.27 -0.58
C VAL A 88 10.81 4.08 -1.21
N GLU A 89 11.12 4.82 -2.25
CA GLU A 89 12.47 4.94 -2.84
C GLU A 89 13.14 3.59 -3.17
N GLY A 90 12.35 2.64 -3.62
CA GLY A 90 12.87 1.30 -3.97
C GLY A 90 13.20 0.40 -2.78
N LYS A 91 13.06 0.89 -1.56
CA LYS A 91 13.34 0.10 -0.35
C LYS A 91 12.17 -0.78 0.05
N CYS A 92 11.02 -0.52 -0.52
CA CYS A 92 9.78 -1.24 -0.26
C CYS A 92 9.03 -1.33 -1.58
N LYS A 93 8.23 -2.37 -1.74
CA LYS A 93 7.42 -2.53 -2.97
C LYS A 93 6.02 -2.01 -2.75
N VAL A 94 5.38 -1.59 -3.84
CA VAL A 94 4.02 -1.03 -3.80
C VAL A 94 3.05 -2.02 -4.41
N LYS A 95 1.99 -2.34 -3.68
CA LYS A 95 0.88 -3.14 -4.20
C LYS A 95 -0.35 -2.26 -4.36
N ALA A 96 -0.85 -2.16 -5.58
CA ALA A 96 -2.09 -1.45 -5.89
C ALA A 96 -3.25 -2.44 -5.83
N ALA A 97 -4.29 -2.11 -5.09
CA ALA A 97 -5.44 -2.99 -4.93
C ALA A 97 -6.75 -2.19 -4.84
N GLY A 98 -7.82 -2.78 -5.33
CA GLY A 98 -9.15 -2.19 -5.34
C GLY A 98 -9.42 -1.39 -6.60
N GLY A 99 -10.51 -1.70 -7.27
CA GLY A 99 -10.95 -0.97 -8.46
C GLY A 99 -10.21 -1.28 -9.75
N ILE A 100 -9.31 -2.24 -9.75
CA ILE A 100 -8.53 -2.60 -10.95
C ILE A 100 -9.30 -3.71 -11.68
N ARG A 101 -9.98 -3.34 -12.77
CA ARG A 101 -10.93 -4.24 -13.44
C ARG A 101 -10.69 -4.44 -14.93
N ASP A 102 -9.77 -3.69 -15.51
CA ASP A 102 -9.46 -3.80 -16.93
C ASP A 102 -7.96 -3.66 -17.17
N TYR A 103 -7.55 -4.02 -18.39
CA TYR A 103 -6.14 -4.00 -18.75
C TYR A 103 -5.55 -2.58 -18.71
N ASN A 104 -6.28 -1.59 -19.21
CA ASN A 104 -5.76 -0.22 -19.26
C ASN A 104 -5.49 0.32 -17.86
N THR A 105 -6.38 0.09 -16.92
CA THR A 105 -6.19 0.49 -15.52
C THR A 105 -5.01 -0.25 -14.91
N ALA A 106 -4.91 -1.56 -15.14
CA ALA A 106 -3.80 -2.36 -14.63
C ALA A 106 -2.46 -1.85 -15.17
N ALA A 107 -2.38 -1.60 -16.47
CA ALA A 107 -1.15 -1.08 -17.09
C ALA A 107 -0.78 0.30 -16.53
N ALA A 108 -1.77 1.17 -16.33
CA ALA A 108 -1.54 2.49 -15.77
C ALA A 108 -0.99 2.42 -14.34
N MET A 109 -1.47 1.48 -13.53
CA MET A 109 -0.95 1.28 -12.17
C MET A 109 0.50 0.82 -12.19
N ILE A 110 0.85 -0.08 -13.08
CA ILE A 110 2.24 -0.55 -13.23
C ILE A 110 3.14 0.60 -13.70
N ASP A 111 2.68 1.38 -14.67
CA ASP A 111 3.44 2.54 -15.16
C ASP A 111 3.65 3.58 -14.05
N ALA A 112 2.68 3.71 -13.15
CA ALA A 112 2.81 4.62 -12.00
C ALA A 112 3.78 4.11 -10.92
N GLY A 113 4.16 2.85 -10.98
CA GLY A 113 5.15 2.27 -10.07
C GLY A 113 4.70 1.10 -9.23
N ALA A 114 3.50 0.56 -9.48
CA ALA A 114 3.06 -0.63 -8.74
C ALA A 114 3.92 -1.83 -9.10
N ASP A 115 4.42 -2.51 -8.10
CA ASP A 115 5.20 -3.75 -8.27
C ASP A 115 4.27 -4.96 -8.33
N ARG A 116 3.09 -4.86 -7.71
CA ARG A 116 2.06 -5.89 -7.74
C ARG A 116 0.67 -5.27 -7.81
N LEU A 117 -0.25 -6.05 -8.34
CA LEU A 117 -1.66 -5.68 -8.43
C LEU A 117 -2.50 -6.69 -7.63
N GLY A 118 -3.48 -6.18 -6.91
CA GLY A 118 -4.50 -7.01 -6.27
C GLY A 118 -5.81 -6.79 -6.99
N THR A 119 -6.33 -7.84 -7.63
CA THR A 119 -7.55 -7.75 -8.42
C THR A 119 -8.31 -9.06 -8.38
N SER A 120 -9.64 -8.98 -8.51
CA SER A 120 -10.51 -10.14 -8.71
C SER A 120 -10.90 -10.32 -10.18
N ALA A 121 -10.37 -9.48 -11.08
CA ALA A 121 -10.72 -9.46 -12.49
C ALA A 121 -9.56 -9.91 -13.40
N THR A 122 -8.73 -10.82 -12.93
CA THR A 122 -7.50 -11.22 -13.63
C THR A 122 -7.76 -11.68 -15.05
N ILE A 123 -8.78 -12.53 -15.26
CA ILE A 123 -9.09 -13.06 -16.58
C ILE A 123 -9.49 -11.92 -17.53
N LYS A 124 -10.36 -11.03 -17.08
CA LYS A 124 -10.80 -9.89 -17.88
C LYS A 124 -9.64 -8.97 -18.25
N ILE A 125 -8.73 -8.76 -17.33
CA ILE A 125 -7.54 -7.94 -17.55
C ILE A 125 -6.66 -8.58 -18.62
N MET A 126 -6.42 -9.87 -18.51
CA MET A 126 -5.57 -10.58 -19.46
C MET A 126 -6.19 -10.66 -20.86
N GLU A 127 -7.51 -10.76 -20.94
CA GLU A 127 -8.23 -10.76 -22.22
C GLU A 127 -8.13 -9.40 -22.93
N GLY A 128 -8.04 -8.31 -22.18
CA GLY A 128 -7.87 -6.97 -22.73
C GLY A 128 -6.46 -6.67 -23.23
N ARG A 129 -5.52 -7.57 -23.02
CA ARG A 129 -4.14 -7.38 -23.46
C ARG A 129 -4.05 -7.64 -24.99
N GLN A 130 -3.55 -6.69 -25.68
CA GLN A 130 -3.38 -6.78 -27.13
C GLN A 130 -1.90 -6.68 -27.50
#